data_2710281572236ef07c86f243cf6f2f16
#
_entry.id   2710281572236ef07c86f243cf6f2f16
#
_cell.length_a   1.000
_cell.length_b   1.000
_cell.length_c   1.000
_cell.angle_alpha   90.00
_cell.angle_beta   90.00
_cell.angle_gamma   90.00
#
_symmetry.space_group_name_H-M   'P 1'
#
loop_
_entity.id
_entity.type
_entity.pdbx_description
1 polymer ?
#
loop_
_entity_poly.entity_id
_entity_poly.type
_entity_poly.pdbx_seq_one_letter_code
_entity_poly.pdbx_strand_id
1 'polypeptide(L)'
;MKPLLPLTLLALVLTSITPPMLTAADAPAPKPAIDPRYEIPATDDGLPGTGPIRRYEWFRKLWSEKRTAWAKRVAQDQGSVVFLGDSITQGWGNELERQFPGVKLANRGISGDTTRGVLIRMQEDVLALKPAAVVLLIGTNDLEEKATPEIIAANLKLILAALKQHNPKMPIVLCQVFPSSESKKRSAADIKKVNTLYAAAVKGDAQITFIETWPLFANAAGDAKSEEFPDLLHPNKLGYAKWAAALRPVLATLGFVETTPDNFAMESGFSSLFNGRDLTGWGFKTNNFDGQTQSPDGRYVAKNGRVIVTTPPEGSRIQQLWTTRKFDGNFTMKLEFRATPNADSGVFIRQPQLQCRDYPLAGPYKQLQHYKAQDWNEMVVVVKDGIAHCTCNGEVLEAALKVPPTGPIGLEGDRGQMEYRRIRIRQDQ
;
A
#
# COMPACT_ATOMS: atom_id res chain seq x y z
N MET A 1 -10.33 81.85 -74.10
CA MET A 1 -9.54 80.79 -74.75
C MET A 1 -8.82 80.03 -73.68
N LYS A 2 -9.27 78.82 -73.38
CA LYS A 2 -8.62 77.87 -72.45
C LYS A 2 -8.07 76.74 -73.29
N PRO A 3 -6.87 76.24 -73.06
CA PRO A 3 -6.32 75.10 -73.79
C PRO A 3 -6.80 73.80 -73.22
N LEU A 4 -7.04 72.82 -74.10
CA LEU A 4 -7.36 71.43 -73.81
C LEU A 4 -6.12 70.67 -73.32
N LEU A 5 -6.25 69.91 -72.27
CA LEU A 5 -5.27 68.87 -71.82
C LEU A 5 -5.60 67.55 -72.53
N PRO A 6 -4.58 66.74 -72.86
CA PRO A 6 -4.77 65.42 -73.46
C PRO A 6 -5.09 64.33 -72.44
N LEU A 7 -6.00 63.44 -72.84
CA LEU A 7 -6.40 62.26 -72.13
C LEU A 7 -5.28 61.16 -72.22
N THR A 8 -4.66 60.79 -71.10
CA THR A 8 -3.73 59.69 -71.09
C THR A 8 -4.51 58.39 -70.73
N LEU A 9 -4.45 57.45 -71.64
CA LEU A 9 -5.03 56.11 -71.49
C LEU A 9 -4.18 55.28 -70.52
N LEU A 10 -4.73 54.89 -69.34
CA LEU A 10 -4.07 53.99 -68.35
C LEU A 10 -4.46 52.55 -68.71
N ALA A 11 -3.52 51.78 -69.22
CA ALA A 11 -3.67 50.40 -69.49
C ALA A 11 -3.59 49.58 -68.13
N LEU A 12 -4.69 48.97 -67.73
CA LEU A 12 -4.75 48.09 -66.54
C LEU A 12 -4.19 46.71 -66.89
N VAL A 13 -2.98 46.43 -66.41
CA VAL A 13 -2.41 45.08 -66.52
C VAL A 13 -2.99 44.20 -65.36
N LEU A 14 -3.92 43.29 -65.69
CA LEU A 14 -4.42 42.27 -64.79
C LEU A 14 -3.34 41.19 -64.68
N THR A 15 -2.58 41.19 -63.58
CA THR A 15 -1.75 40.03 -63.18
C THR A 15 -2.64 39.01 -62.48
N SER A 16 -2.85 37.90 -63.14
CA SER A 16 -3.51 36.70 -62.53
C SER A 16 -2.61 36.11 -61.46
N ILE A 17 -2.96 36.30 -60.18
CA ILE A 17 -2.34 35.65 -59.08
C ILE A 17 -2.95 34.20 -58.99
N THR A 18 -2.26 33.22 -59.53
CA THR A 18 -2.57 31.81 -59.28
C THR A 18 -2.19 31.48 -57.81
N PRO A 19 -3.11 30.93 -56.99
CA PRO A 19 -2.74 30.51 -55.65
C PRO A 19 -1.70 29.38 -55.73
N PRO A 20 -0.73 29.34 -54.82
CA PRO A 20 0.26 28.26 -54.81
C PRO A 20 -0.47 26.93 -54.60
N MET A 21 -0.26 25.98 -55.53
CA MET A 21 -0.65 24.59 -55.30
C MET A 21 0.09 24.06 -54.06
N LEU A 22 -0.64 23.72 -52.98
CA LEU A 22 -0.08 22.96 -51.88
C LEU A 22 0.48 21.64 -52.46
N THR A 23 1.78 21.49 -52.39
CA THR A 23 2.46 20.25 -52.76
C THR A 23 2.11 19.19 -51.70
N ALA A 24 2.00 17.95 -52.12
CA ALA A 24 1.69 16.81 -51.24
C ALA A 24 2.67 16.58 -50.07
N ALA A 25 3.72 17.42 -49.98
CA ALA A 25 4.71 17.44 -48.89
C ALA A 25 4.24 18.17 -47.61
N ASP A 26 3.15 18.95 -47.65
CA ASP A 26 2.64 19.72 -46.53
C ASP A 26 1.52 19.02 -45.74
N ALA A 27 1.13 17.82 -46.12
CA ALA A 27 0.22 17.00 -45.32
C ALA A 27 1.00 16.40 -44.12
N PRO A 28 0.54 16.62 -42.85
CA PRO A 28 1.20 16.01 -41.72
C PRO A 28 1.22 14.49 -41.92
N ALA A 29 2.40 13.88 -41.71
CA ALA A 29 2.56 12.43 -41.82
C ALA A 29 1.47 11.76 -41.02
N PRO A 30 0.82 10.69 -41.53
CA PRO A 30 -0.22 9.99 -40.80
C PRO A 30 0.36 9.51 -39.46
N LYS A 31 -0.34 9.82 -38.35
CA LYS A 31 0.07 9.31 -37.04
C LYS A 31 0.22 7.80 -37.15
N PRO A 32 1.34 7.25 -36.64
CA PRO A 32 1.53 5.80 -36.71
C PRO A 32 0.33 5.11 -36.04
N ALA A 33 -0.21 4.09 -36.71
CA ALA A 33 -1.31 3.31 -36.18
C ALA A 33 -0.93 2.76 -34.80
N ILE A 34 -1.83 2.88 -33.82
CA ILE A 34 -1.63 2.32 -32.49
C ILE A 34 -1.65 0.80 -32.65
N ASP A 35 -0.70 0.10 -32.00
CA ASP A 35 -0.71 -1.36 -31.94
C ASP A 35 -2.00 -1.84 -31.24
N PRO A 36 -2.79 -2.70 -31.88
CA PRO A 36 -4.08 -3.17 -31.32
C PRO A 36 -3.98 -3.75 -29.91
N ARG A 37 -2.82 -4.28 -29.51
CA ARG A 37 -2.56 -4.77 -28.15
C ARG A 37 -2.69 -3.66 -27.08
N TYR A 38 -2.53 -2.41 -27.44
CA TYR A 38 -2.63 -1.25 -26.55
C TYR A 38 -3.95 -0.49 -26.69
N GLU A 39 -4.87 -0.99 -27.50
CA GLU A 39 -6.23 -0.45 -27.61
C GLU A 39 -7.19 -1.18 -26.67
N ILE A 40 -8.31 -0.53 -26.36
CA ILE A 40 -9.41 -1.19 -25.66
C ILE A 40 -10.19 -2.02 -26.68
N PRO A 41 -10.40 -3.33 -26.45
CA PRO A 41 -11.20 -4.16 -27.32
C PRO A 41 -12.59 -3.56 -27.57
N ALA A 42 -13.07 -3.64 -28.81
CA ALA A 42 -14.36 -3.06 -29.20
C ALA A 42 -15.55 -3.80 -28.57
N THR A 43 -15.44 -5.12 -28.42
CA THR A 43 -16.46 -6.00 -27.81
C THR A 43 -15.93 -6.66 -26.56
N ASP A 44 -16.80 -7.34 -25.83
CA ASP A 44 -16.47 -8.10 -24.62
C ASP A 44 -16.11 -9.56 -24.90
N ASP A 45 -16.21 -9.99 -26.16
CA ASP A 45 -16.06 -11.38 -26.58
C ASP A 45 -14.66 -11.91 -26.24
N GLY A 46 -14.60 -13.00 -25.50
CA GLY A 46 -13.34 -13.65 -25.12
C GLY A 46 -12.52 -12.90 -24.08
N LEU A 47 -12.98 -11.76 -23.57
CA LEU A 47 -12.25 -11.00 -22.54
C LEU A 47 -12.41 -11.63 -21.16
N PRO A 48 -11.37 -11.59 -20.33
CA PRO A 48 -11.42 -12.12 -18.98
C PRO A 48 -12.33 -11.28 -18.06
N GLY A 49 -12.87 -11.93 -17.05
CA GLY A 49 -13.70 -11.29 -16.03
C GLY A 49 -15.08 -10.86 -16.54
N THR A 50 -15.80 -10.18 -15.67
CA THR A 50 -17.15 -9.68 -15.95
C THR A 50 -17.30 -8.23 -15.47
N GLY A 51 -18.39 -7.56 -15.85
CA GLY A 51 -18.64 -6.18 -15.45
C GLY A 51 -18.08 -5.14 -16.43
N PRO A 52 -18.04 -3.88 -16.02
CA PRO A 52 -17.83 -2.78 -16.95
C PRO A 52 -16.37 -2.65 -17.43
N ILE A 53 -16.25 -2.32 -18.69
CA ILE A 53 -15.03 -1.80 -19.31
C ILE A 53 -15.38 -0.40 -19.82
N ARG A 54 -14.64 0.61 -19.38
CA ARG A 54 -14.85 1.96 -19.89
C ARG A 54 -14.45 2.06 -21.36
N ARG A 55 -15.33 2.61 -22.18
CA ARG A 55 -15.10 2.82 -23.62
C ARG A 55 -15.39 4.25 -24.06
N TYR A 56 -15.45 5.19 -23.12
CA TYR A 56 -15.56 6.63 -23.44
C TYR A 56 -14.36 7.07 -24.27
N GLU A 57 -14.55 8.03 -25.16
CA GLU A 57 -13.51 8.51 -26.08
C GLU A 57 -12.25 8.98 -25.33
N TRP A 58 -12.44 9.79 -24.29
CA TRP A 58 -11.33 10.26 -23.45
C TRP A 58 -10.55 9.11 -22.80
N PHE A 59 -11.25 8.06 -22.38
CA PHE A 59 -10.64 6.90 -21.72
C PHE A 59 -9.87 6.04 -22.73
N ARG A 60 -10.45 5.78 -23.90
CA ARG A 60 -9.75 5.06 -25.00
C ARG A 60 -8.44 5.74 -25.35
N LYS A 61 -8.47 7.06 -25.51
CA LYS A 61 -7.28 7.86 -25.79
C LYS A 61 -6.24 7.74 -24.69
N LEU A 62 -6.62 8.01 -23.43
CA LEU A 62 -5.72 7.90 -22.28
C LEU A 62 -5.12 6.49 -22.14
N TRP A 63 -5.94 5.46 -22.29
CA TRP A 63 -5.54 4.07 -22.25
C TRP A 63 -4.44 3.77 -23.28
N SER A 64 -4.69 4.06 -24.54
CA SER A 64 -3.74 3.78 -25.61
C SER A 64 -2.46 4.60 -25.46
N GLU A 65 -2.54 5.88 -25.11
CA GLU A 65 -1.38 6.74 -24.88
C GLU A 65 -0.48 6.20 -23.75
N LYS A 66 -1.06 5.86 -22.62
CA LYS A 66 -0.33 5.31 -21.47
C LYS A 66 0.36 4.00 -21.81
N ARG A 67 -0.37 3.06 -22.38
CA ARG A 67 0.12 1.72 -22.69
C ARG A 67 1.19 1.75 -23.78
N THR A 68 1.02 2.57 -24.83
CA THR A 68 2.04 2.77 -25.85
C THR A 68 3.32 3.39 -25.27
N ALA A 69 3.19 4.33 -24.33
CA ALA A 69 4.35 4.90 -23.64
C ALA A 69 5.06 3.87 -22.78
N TRP A 70 4.32 3.05 -22.04
CA TRP A 70 4.89 1.98 -21.20
C TRP A 70 5.55 0.87 -22.00
N ALA A 71 5.01 0.53 -23.17
CA ALA A 71 5.61 -0.45 -24.07
C ALA A 71 7.07 -0.13 -24.42
N LYS A 72 7.37 1.17 -24.58
CA LYS A 72 8.74 1.65 -24.83
C LYS A 72 9.67 1.55 -23.62
N ARG A 73 9.12 1.35 -22.42
CA ARG A 73 9.84 1.31 -21.15
C ARG A 73 9.97 -0.07 -20.54
N VAL A 74 9.42 -1.12 -21.18
CA VAL A 74 9.40 -2.47 -20.59
C VAL A 74 10.77 -2.92 -20.11
N ALA A 75 11.82 -2.70 -20.91
CA ALA A 75 13.19 -3.08 -20.53
C ALA A 75 13.71 -2.28 -19.31
N GLN A 76 13.40 -0.99 -19.24
CA GLN A 76 13.79 -0.14 -18.11
C GLN A 76 13.06 -0.52 -16.82
N ASP A 77 11.79 -0.91 -16.94
CA ASP A 77 10.91 -1.16 -15.80
C ASP A 77 10.95 -2.63 -15.34
N GLN A 78 11.79 -3.49 -15.95
CA GLN A 78 12.01 -4.87 -15.51
C GLN A 78 12.42 -4.95 -14.05
N GLY A 79 11.80 -5.85 -13.27
CA GLY A 79 12.10 -6.07 -11.86
C GLY A 79 11.69 -4.92 -10.93
N SER A 80 10.82 -4.01 -11.36
CA SER A 80 10.29 -2.93 -10.52
C SER A 80 9.27 -3.45 -9.51
N VAL A 81 9.08 -2.71 -8.42
CA VAL A 81 7.84 -2.76 -7.63
C VAL A 81 6.77 -2.02 -8.42
N VAL A 82 5.77 -2.74 -8.90
CA VAL A 82 4.72 -2.20 -9.75
C VAL A 82 3.56 -1.69 -8.90
N PHE A 83 3.23 -0.42 -9.02
CA PHE A 83 2.01 0.17 -8.46
C PHE A 83 0.90 0.08 -9.51
N LEU A 84 -0.05 -0.82 -9.29
CA LEU A 84 -1.13 -1.16 -10.24
C LEU A 84 -2.47 -0.62 -9.74
N GLY A 85 -3.21 0.08 -10.59
CA GLY A 85 -4.51 0.63 -10.22
C GLY A 85 -5.08 1.63 -11.22
N ASP A 86 -5.88 2.53 -10.72
CA ASP A 86 -6.64 3.54 -11.45
C ASP A 86 -6.05 4.97 -11.32
N SER A 87 -6.93 5.99 -11.30
CA SER A 87 -6.54 7.41 -11.14
C SER A 87 -5.82 7.67 -9.83
N ILE A 88 -6.18 6.99 -8.76
CA ILE A 88 -5.55 7.15 -7.45
C ILE A 88 -4.09 6.68 -7.53
N THR A 89 -3.82 5.58 -8.20
CA THR A 89 -2.46 5.10 -8.45
C THR A 89 -1.74 5.99 -9.46
N GLN A 90 -2.38 6.39 -10.55
CA GLN A 90 -1.79 7.30 -11.54
C GLN A 90 -1.38 8.63 -10.92
N GLY A 91 -2.19 9.14 -10.01
CA GLY A 91 -2.04 10.44 -9.38
C GLY A 91 -0.81 10.60 -8.47
N TRP A 92 -0.12 9.51 -8.12
CA TRP A 92 1.19 9.61 -7.48
C TRP A 92 2.18 10.45 -8.31
N GLY A 93 2.10 10.36 -9.64
CA GLY A 93 3.05 11.07 -10.52
C GLY A 93 4.50 10.84 -10.07
N ASN A 94 5.29 11.91 -10.10
CA ASN A 94 6.70 11.89 -9.69
C ASN A 94 6.90 11.82 -8.16
N GLU A 95 5.83 12.02 -7.37
CA GLU A 95 5.92 11.91 -5.90
C GLU A 95 6.14 10.45 -5.46
N LEU A 96 5.77 9.47 -6.28
CA LEU A 96 5.97 8.06 -5.95
C LEU A 96 7.45 7.74 -5.66
N GLU A 97 8.34 8.17 -6.52
CA GLU A 97 9.79 7.96 -6.36
C GLU A 97 10.35 8.73 -5.16
N ARG A 98 9.80 9.92 -4.86
CA ARG A 98 10.19 10.73 -3.70
C ARG A 98 9.79 10.10 -2.39
N GLN A 99 8.65 9.41 -2.34
CA GLN A 99 8.18 8.73 -1.14
C GLN A 99 8.97 7.45 -0.83
N PHE A 100 9.55 6.81 -1.85
CA PHE A 100 10.31 5.58 -1.70
C PHE A 100 11.66 5.69 -2.42
N PRO A 101 12.58 6.55 -1.92
CA PRO A 101 13.87 6.78 -2.56
C PRO A 101 14.69 5.48 -2.63
N GLY A 102 15.35 5.27 -3.75
CA GLY A 102 16.20 4.09 -4.00
C GLY A 102 15.43 2.83 -4.41
N VAL A 103 14.11 2.83 -4.40
CA VAL A 103 13.29 1.73 -4.88
C VAL A 103 13.04 1.88 -6.38
N LYS A 104 13.27 0.82 -7.14
CA LYS A 104 12.89 0.78 -8.56
C LYS A 104 11.38 0.61 -8.68
N LEU A 105 10.70 1.63 -9.16
CA LEU A 105 9.24 1.72 -9.18
C LEU A 105 8.70 1.79 -10.60
N ALA A 106 7.51 1.24 -10.83
CA ALA A 106 6.76 1.42 -12.06
C ALA A 106 5.30 1.74 -11.74
N ASN A 107 4.87 2.98 -12.03
CA ASN A 107 3.46 3.37 -11.91
C ASN A 107 2.67 2.83 -13.12
N ARG A 108 1.70 1.97 -12.86
CA ARG A 108 0.79 1.35 -13.84
C ARG A 108 -0.67 1.70 -13.53
N GLY A 109 -0.91 2.92 -13.05
CA GLY A 109 -2.25 3.49 -12.87
C GLY A 109 -2.77 4.11 -14.15
N ILE A 110 -4.05 3.86 -14.49
CA ILE A 110 -4.78 4.54 -15.56
C ILE A 110 -6.05 5.15 -14.98
N SER A 111 -6.19 6.47 -15.07
CA SER A 111 -7.38 7.16 -14.58
C SER A 111 -8.65 6.61 -15.22
N GLY A 112 -9.61 6.23 -14.38
CA GLY A 112 -10.87 5.65 -14.83
C GLY A 112 -10.87 4.12 -15.00
N ASP A 113 -9.74 3.46 -14.79
CA ASP A 113 -9.65 2.00 -14.97
C ASP A 113 -10.51 1.22 -13.97
N THR A 114 -11.02 0.08 -14.41
CA THR A 114 -11.81 -0.86 -13.62
C THR A 114 -11.04 -2.15 -13.37
N THR A 115 -11.52 -2.99 -12.48
CA THR A 115 -10.92 -4.31 -12.24
C THR A 115 -10.83 -5.14 -13.52
N ARG A 116 -11.86 -5.07 -14.37
CA ARG A 116 -11.86 -5.76 -15.66
C ARG A 116 -10.89 -5.13 -16.66
N GLY A 117 -10.74 -3.79 -16.64
CA GLY A 117 -9.72 -3.10 -17.43
C GLY A 117 -8.31 -3.55 -17.06
N VAL A 118 -8.01 -3.63 -15.77
CA VAL A 118 -6.74 -4.18 -15.29
C VAL A 118 -6.49 -5.58 -15.83
N LEU A 119 -7.48 -6.47 -15.81
CA LEU A 119 -7.35 -7.84 -16.34
C LEU A 119 -6.92 -7.88 -17.80
N ILE A 120 -7.50 -7.01 -18.63
CA ILE A 120 -7.21 -6.96 -20.07
C ILE A 120 -5.75 -6.58 -20.34
N ARG A 121 -5.15 -5.71 -19.52
CA ARG A 121 -3.81 -5.18 -19.74
C ARG A 121 -2.71 -5.85 -18.89
N MET A 122 -3.05 -6.88 -18.13
CA MET A 122 -2.11 -7.54 -17.19
C MET A 122 -0.84 -8.00 -17.88
N GLN A 123 -0.96 -8.66 -19.05
CA GLN A 123 0.18 -9.30 -19.72
C GLN A 123 1.25 -8.30 -20.12
N GLU A 124 0.88 -7.25 -20.84
CA GLU A 124 1.81 -6.28 -21.42
C GLU A 124 2.30 -5.27 -20.38
N ASP A 125 1.39 -4.82 -19.51
CA ASP A 125 1.66 -3.67 -18.64
C ASP A 125 2.28 -4.07 -17.29
N VAL A 126 2.08 -5.34 -16.86
CA VAL A 126 2.48 -5.82 -15.54
C VAL A 126 3.39 -7.04 -15.63
N LEU A 127 2.90 -8.15 -16.19
CA LEU A 127 3.62 -9.43 -16.16
C LEU A 127 4.90 -9.39 -17.01
N ALA A 128 4.87 -8.69 -18.14
CA ALA A 128 6.04 -8.47 -18.98
C ALA A 128 7.20 -7.75 -18.25
N LEU A 129 6.92 -7.05 -17.17
CA LEU A 129 7.95 -6.39 -16.34
C LEU A 129 8.66 -7.37 -15.39
N LYS A 130 8.18 -8.60 -15.25
CA LYS A 130 8.69 -9.55 -14.23
C LYS A 130 8.83 -8.85 -12.86
N PRO A 131 7.74 -8.32 -12.31
CA PRO A 131 7.80 -7.41 -11.16
C PRO A 131 8.45 -8.07 -9.94
N ALA A 132 9.21 -7.27 -9.18
CA ALA A 132 9.76 -7.72 -7.91
C ALA A 132 8.66 -7.78 -6.82
N ALA A 133 7.64 -6.94 -6.93
CA ALA A 133 6.41 -6.95 -6.12
C ALA A 133 5.32 -6.18 -6.86
N VAL A 134 4.07 -6.38 -6.46
CA VAL A 134 2.93 -5.58 -6.93
C VAL A 134 2.21 -4.95 -5.75
N VAL A 135 2.00 -3.63 -5.79
CA VAL A 135 1.11 -2.89 -4.89
C VAL A 135 -0.18 -2.60 -5.67
N LEU A 136 -1.28 -3.16 -5.24
CA LEU A 136 -2.56 -3.12 -5.95
C LEU A 136 -3.61 -2.31 -5.18
N LEU A 137 -4.20 -1.33 -5.86
CA LEU A 137 -5.37 -0.58 -5.42
C LEU A 137 -6.31 -0.37 -6.61
N ILE A 138 -7.46 -1.02 -6.62
CA ILE A 138 -8.43 -1.00 -7.73
C ILE A 138 -9.84 -1.32 -7.23
N GLY A 139 -10.89 -0.88 -7.92
CA GLY A 139 -12.28 -1.25 -7.68
C GLY A 139 -13.23 -0.05 -7.48
N THR A 140 -12.71 1.16 -7.30
CA THR A 140 -13.56 2.35 -7.07
C THR A 140 -14.35 2.77 -8.31
N ASN A 141 -13.78 2.61 -9.51
CA ASN A 141 -14.47 2.98 -10.76
C ASN A 141 -15.50 1.95 -11.19
N ASP A 142 -15.34 0.71 -10.78
CA ASP A 142 -16.33 -0.35 -10.98
C ASP A 142 -17.67 0.03 -10.33
N LEU A 143 -17.65 0.59 -9.11
CA LEU A 143 -18.85 1.06 -8.41
C LEU A 143 -19.52 2.22 -9.15
N GLU A 144 -18.76 3.19 -9.67
CA GLU A 144 -19.33 4.27 -10.50
C GLU A 144 -20.02 3.73 -11.74
N GLU A 145 -19.48 2.69 -12.35
CA GLU A 145 -20.04 1.98 -13.50
C GLU A 145 -21.11 0.94 -13.09
N LYS A 146 -21.55 0.97 -11.81
CA LYS A 146 -22.62 0.13 -11.27
C LYS A 146 -22.33 -1.39 -11.24
N ALA A 147 -21.06 -1.78 -11.20
CA ALA A 147 -20.71 -3.17 -10.91
C ALA A 147 -21.04 -3.49 -9.44
N THR A 148 -21.50 -4.71 -9.17
CA THR A 148 -21.72 -5.14 -7.80
C THR A 148 -20.41 -5.47 -7.09
N PRO A 149 -20.34 -5.36 -5.76
CA PRO A 149 -19.16 -5.75 -4.98
C PRO A 149 -18.67 -7.17 -5.28
N GLU A 150 -19.57 -8.10 -5.59
CA GLU A 150 -19.27 -9.49 -5.92
C GLU A 150 -18.55 -9.61 -7.27
N ILE A 151 -18.96 -8.85 -8.28
CA ILE A 151 -18.28 -8.78 -9.58
C ILE A 151 -16.87 -8.22 -9.39
N ILE A 152 -16.73 -7.15 -8.65
CA ILE A 152 -15.43 -6.52 -8.35
C ILE A 152 -14.49 -7.51 -7.66
N ALA A 153 -14.98 -8.23 -6.66
CA ALA A 153 -14.20 -9.23 -5.94
C ALA A 153 -13.86 -10.46 -6.80
N ALA A 154 -14.76 -10.86 -7.71
CA ALA A 154 -14.49 -11.94 -8.66
C ALA A 154 -13.34 -11.56 -9.62
N ASN A 155 -13.36 -10.35 -10.15
CA ASN A 155 -12.27 -9.84 -10.98
C ASN A 155 -10.96 -9.73 -10.21
N LEU A 156 -10.98 -9.27 -8.94
CA LEU A 156 -9.79 -9.27 -8.10
C LEU A 156 -9.17 -10.67 -8.00
N LYS A 157 -9.99 -11.70 -7.76
CA LYS A 157 -9.48 -13.08 -7.68
C LYS A 157 -8.77 -13.51 -8.97
N LEU A 158 -9.27 -13.11 -10.13
CA LEU A 158 -8.61 -13.37 -11.41
C LEU A 158 -7.29 -12.61 -11.56
N ILE A 159 -7.24 -11.34 -11.13
CA ILE A 159 -6.00 -10.53 -11.09
C ILE A 159 -4.96 -11.23 -10.22
N LEU A 160 -5.34 -11.61 -8.99
CA LEU A 160 -4.45 -12.29 -8.05
C LEU A 160 -3.98 -13.64 -8.59
N ALA A 161 -4.87 -14.41 -9.22
CA ALA A 161 -4.53 -15.69 -9.86
C ALA A 161 -3.48 -15.51 -10.96
N ALA A 162 -3.64 -14.52 -11.84
CA ALA A 162 -2.69 -14.22 -12.90
C ALA A 162 -1.31 -13.82 -12.33
N LEU A 163 -1.27 -12.99 -11.29
CA LEU A 163 -0.03 -12.59 -10.60
C LEU A 163 0.68 -13.80 -9.97
N LYS A 164 -0.07 -14.65 -9.27
CA LYS A 164 0.45 -15.85 -8.59
C LYS A 164 0.92 -16.91 -9.59
N GLN A 165 0.20 -17.09 -10.69
CA GLN A 165 0.61 -18.01 -11.77
C GLN A 165 1.92 -17.54 -12.43
N HIS A 166 2.07 -16.22 -12.60
CA HIS A 166 3.28 -15.65 -13.18
C HIS A 166 4.50 -15.87 -12.27
N ASN A 167 4.37 -15.63 -10.98
CA ASN A 167 5.43 -15.88 -10.00
C ASN A 167 4.86 -16.17 -8.60
N PRO A 168 4.86 -17.43 -8.15
CA PRO A 168 4.29 -17.83 -6.87
C PRO A 168 5.09 -17.32 -5.64
N LYS A 169 6.25 -16.71 -5.86
CA LYS A 169 7.10 -16.13 -4.80
C LYS A 169 7.09 -14.61 -4.78
N MET A 170 6.46 -13.97 -5.78
CA MET A 170 6.41 -12.50 -5.86
C MET A 170 5.45 -11.95 -4.80
N PRO A 171 5.90 -11.05 -3.92
CA PRO A 171 5.02 -10.41 -2.95
C PRO A 171 3.93 -9.57 -3.63
N ILE A 172 2.71 -9.66 -3.09
CA ILE A 172 1.57 -8.85 -3.51
C ILE A 172 1.09 -8.06 -2.30
N VAL A 173 1.01 -6.75 -2.42
CA VAL A 173 0.46 -5.85 -1.40
C VAL A 173 -0.89 -5.37 -1.90
N LEU A 174 -1.96 -5.83 -1.28
CA LEU A 174 -3.33 -5.43 -1.62
C LEU A 174 -3.82 -4.38 -0.64
N CYS A 175 -4.12 -3.18 -1.13
CA CYS A 175 -4.77 -2.13 -0.35
C CYS A 175 -6.29 -2.27 -0.40
N GLN A 176 -6.99 -1.98 0.70
CA GLN A 176 -8.43 -1.73 0.66
C GLN A 176 -8.75 -0.58 -0.29
N VAL A 177 -9.87 -0.66 -0.98
CA VAL A 177 -10.44 0.47 -1.74
C VAL A 177 -10.68 1.62 -0.78
N PHE A 178 -10.17 2.79 -1.13
CA PHE A 178 -10.28 3.99 -0.30
C PHE A 178 -11.74 4.43 -0.17
N PRO A 179 -12.10 5.13 0.91
CA PRO A 179 -13.41 5.77 1.00
C PRO A 179 -13.58 6.80 -0.13
N SER A 180 -14.84 7.03 -0.47
CA SER A 180 -15.26 8.09 -1.39
C SER A 180 -16.54 8.72 -0.86
N SER A 181 -17.55 8.92 -1.68
CA SER A 181 -18.82 9.48 -1.27
C SER A 181 -19.95 9.02 -2.18
N GLU A 182 -21.17 9.01 -1.66
CA GLU A 182 -22.40 8.80 -2.44
C GLU A 182 -22.51 9.83 -3.58
N SER A 183 -22.10 11.09 -3.36
CA SER A 183 -22.08 12.13 -4.38
C SER A 183 -21.17 11.78 -5.58
N LYS A 184 -20.24 10.86 -5.38
CA LYS A 184 -19.36 10.30 -6.41
C LYS A 184 -19.85 8.95 -6.94
N LYS A 185 -21.07 8.53 -6.60
CA LYS A 185 -21.65 7.21 -6.92
C LYS A 185 -20.81 6.03 -6.37
N ARG A 186 -20.24 6.21 -5.20
CA ARG A 186 -19.39 5.25 -4.49
C ARG A 186 -19.75 5.26 -3.02
N SER A 187 -20.85 4.57 -2.68
CA SER A 187 -21.37 4.56 -1.30
C SER A 187 -20.39 3.95 -0.32
N ALA A 188 -20.37 4.44 0.91
CA ALA A 188 -19.57 3.84 1.98
C ALA A 188 -19.94 2.37 2.23
N ALA A 189 -21.21 2.01 2.05
CA ALA A 189 -21.70 0.64 2.22
C ALA A 189 -21.10 -0.30 1.16
N ASP A 190 -21.13 0.11 -0.13
CA ASP A 190 -20.59 -0.70 -1.21
C ASP A 190 -19.08 -0.84 -1.10
N ILE A 191 -18.34 0.24 -0.80
CA ILE A 191 -16.90 0.18 -0.58
C ILE A 191 -16.55 -0.77 0.57
N LYS A 192 -17.26 -0.69 1.71
CA LYS A 192 -17.07 -1.61 2.83
C LYS A 192 -17.33 -3.06 2.42
N LYS A 193 -18.36 -3.29 1.63
CA LYS A 193 -18.67 -4.63 1.12
C LYS A 193 -17.56 -5.15 0.20
N VAL A 194 -17.05 -4.33 -0.73
CA VAL A 194 -15.90 -4.69 -1.57
C VAL A 194 -14.70 -5.05 -0.69
N ASN A 195 -14.35 -4.21 0.28
CA ASN A 195 -13.21 -4.43 1.17
C ASN A 195 -13.36 -5.69 2.03
N THR A 196 -14.57 -6.01 2.49
CA THR A 196 -14.86 -7.27 3.19
C THR A 196 -14.63 -8.48 2.28
N LEU A 197 -15.10 -8.41 1.04
CA LEU A 197 -14.90 -9.49 0.06
C LEU A 197 -13.43 -9.63 -0.34
N TYR A 198 -12.67 -8.52 -0.42
CA TYR A 198 -11.24 -8.53 -0.67
C TYR A 198 -10.49 -9.21 0.47
N ALA A 199 -10.76 -8.82 1.71
CA ALA A 199 -10.17 -9.45 2.90
C ALA A 199 -10.44 -10.96 2.94
N ALA A 200 -11.67 -11.37 2.66
CA ALA A 200 -12.06 -12.78 2.60
C ALA A 200 -11.34 -13.54 1.46
N ALA A 201 -11.11 -12.88 0.31
CA ALA A 201 -10.46 -13.51 -0.84
C ALA A 201 -8.97 -13.80 -0.61
N VAL A 202 -8.31 -13.06 0.30
CA VAL A 202 -6.86 -13.18 0.55
C VAL A 202 -6.52 -13.74 1.92
N LYS A 203 -7.52 -14.08 2.72
CA LYS A 203 -7.34 -14.60 4.06
C LYS A 203 -6.50 -15.89 4.04
N GLY A 204 -5.43 -15.92 4.84
CA GLY A 204 -4.51 -17.06 4.94
C GLY A 204 -3.52 -17.21 3.76
N ASP A 205 -3.50 -16.29 2.81
CA ASP A 205 -2.57 -16.33 1.67
C ASP A 205 -1.24 -15.65 2.05
N ALA A 206 -0.19 -16.44 2.27
CA ALA A 206 1.12 -15.97 2.70
C ALA A 206 1.85 -15.10 1.64
N GLN A 207 1.43 -15.17 0.36
CA GLN A 207 1.99 -14.34 -0.70
C GLN A 207 1.44 -12.91 -0.69
N ILE A 208 0.30 -12.69 -0.01
CA ILE A 208 -0.44 -11.42 -0.06
C ILE A 208 -0.42 -10.73 1.30
N THR A 209 0.06 -9.51 1.34
CA THR A 209 -0.11 -8.62 2.49
C THR A 209 -1.28 -7.70 2.24
N PHE A 210 -2.33 -7.82 3.05
CA PHE A 210 -3.51 -6.98 2.97
C PHE A 210 -3.37 -5.77 3.90
N ILE A 211 -3.56 -4.56 3.38
CA ILE A 211 -3.47 -3.31 4.17
C ILE A 211 -4.84 -2.69 4.31
N GLU A 212 -5.27 -2.47 5.54
CA GLU A 212 -6.53 -1.83 5.88
C GLU A 212 -6.45 -0.30 5.72
N THR A 213 -6.40 0.17 4.48
CA THR A 213 -6.27 1.60 4.15
C THR A 213 -7.58 2.38 4.28
N TRP A 214 -8.75 1.71 4.23
CA TRP A 214 -10.04 2.39 4.32
C TRP A 214 -10.23 3.17 5.64
N PRO A 215 -10.00 2.60 6.85
CA PRO A 215 -10.19 3.32 8.10
C PRO A 215 -9.22 4.48 8.30
N LEU A 216 -8.08 4.46 7.61
CA LEU A 216 -7.11 5.55 7.63
C LEU A 216 -7.70 6.86 7.07
N PHE A 217 -8.55 6.74 6.06
CA PHE A 217 -9.06 7.85 5.26
C PHE A 217 -10.56 8.14 5.43
N ALA A 218 -11.31 7.23 6.08
CA ALA A 218 -12.74 7.39 6.28
C ALA A 218 -13.04 8.33 7.44
N ASN A 219 -14.03 9.21 7.27
CA ASN A 219 -14.64 9.98 8.34
C ASN A 219 -15.68 9.13 9.13
N ALA A 220 -16.34 9.71 10.12
CA ALA A 220 -17.32 9.00 10.94
C ALA A 220 -18.55 8.48 10.15
N ALA A 221 -18.93 9.16 9.06
CA ALA A 221 -20.00 8.73 8.16
C ALA A 221 -19.55 7.61 7.19
N GLY A 222 -18.24 7.41 7.05
CA GLY A 222 -17.65 6.45 6.11
C GLY A 222 -17.25 7.06 4.77
N ASP A 223 -17.46 8.36 4.60
CA ASP A 223 -17.00 9.10 3.42
C ASP A 223 -15.51 9.45 3.54
N ALA A 224 -14.89 9.79 2.41
CA ALA A 224 -13.52 10.28 2.39
C ALA A 224 -13.40 11.59 3.19
N LYS A 225 -12.31 11.71 3.97
CA LYS A 225 -11.98 12.96 4.66
C LYS A 225 -11.56 14.01 3.64
N SER A 226 -12.24 15.16 3.64
CA SER A 226 -11.96 16.26 2.69
C SER A 226 -10.57 16.86 2.82
N GLU A 227 -9.94 16.73 3.99
CA GLU A 227 -8.55 17.20 4.22
C GLU A 227 -7.54 16.46 3.34
N GLU A 228 -7.72 15.15 3.14
CA GLU A 228 -6.88 14.31 2.30
C GLU A 228 -7.45 14.12 0.89
N PHE A 229 -8.77 14.28 0.72
CA PHE A 229 -9.51 14.04 -0.53
C PHE A 229 -10.40 15.25 -0.85
N PRO A 230 -9.85 16.35 -1.39
CA PRO A 230 -10.61 17.58 -1.61
C PRO A 230 -11.84 17.42 -2.51
N ASP A 231 -11.80 16.46 -3.43
CA ASP A 231 -12.92 16.11 -4.31
C ASP A 231 -13.67 14.85 -3.86
N LEU A 232 -13.38 14.33 -2.65
CA LEU A 232 -13.95 13.11 -2.05
C LEU A 232 -13.63 11.82 -2.85
N LEU A 233 -12.57 11.84 -3.66
CA LEU A 233 -12.15 10.68 -4.46
C LEU A 233 -10.63 10.58 -4.60
N HIS A 234 -9.95 11.67 -4.94
CA HIS A 234 -8.52 11.66 -5.22
C HIS A 234 -7.71 12.24 -4.07
N PRO A 235 -6.67 11.53 -3.61
CA PRO A 235 -5.80 12.04 -2.56
C PRO A 235 -5.04 13.29 -3.02
N ASN A 236 -4.88 14.25 -2.11
CA ASN A 236 -3.91 15.31 -2.24
C ASN A 236 -2.54 14.88 -1.68
N LYS A 237 -1.58 15.81 -1.57
CA LYS A 237 -0.24 15.51 -1.04
C LYS A 237 -0.28 14.88 0.36
N LEU A 238 -1.18 15.31 1.23
CA LEU A 238 -1.35 14.76 2.58
C LEU A 238 -1.86 13.31 2.51
N GLY A 239 -2.87 13.05 1.67
CA GLY A 239 -3.42 11.72 1.46
C GLY A 239 -2.35 10.75 0.91
N TYR A 240 -1.57 11.18 -0.08
CA TYR A 240 -0.45 10.37 -0.59
C TYR A 240 0.64 10.13 0.45
N ALA A 241 1.00 11.12 1.27
CA ALA A 241 1.97 10.94 2.34
C ALA A 241 1.50 9.91 3.39
N LYS A 242 0.22 9.96 3.76
CA LYS A 242 -0.39 8.95 4.64
C LYS A 242 -0.42 7.55 4.01
N TRP A 243 -0.72 7.45 2.72
CA TRP A 243 -0.69 6.17 2.03
C TRP A 243 0.75 5.62 1.94
N ALA A 244 1.74 6.46 1.64
CA ALA A 244 3.14 6.07 1.66
C ALA A 244 3.56 5.55 3.04
N ALA A 245 3.17 6.24 4.12
CA ALA A 245 3.44 5.82 5.49
C ALA A 245 2.82 4.44 5.78
N ALA A 246 1.58 4.18 5.33
CA ALA A 246 0.92 2.89 5.48
C ALA A 246 1.63 1.74 4.73
N LEU A 247 2.21 2.02 3.56
CA LEU A 247 2.96 1.06 2.77
C LEU A 247 4.36 0.78 3.32
N ARG A 248 4.99 1.76 3.95
CA ARG A 248 6.39 1.70 4.39
C ARG A 248 6.73 0.49 5.26
N PRO A 249 5.97 0.13 6.30
CA PRO A 249 6.23 -1.07 7.11
C PRO A 249 6.30 -2.34 6.27
N VAL A 250 5.35 -2.51 5.34
CA VAL A 250 5.29 -3.69 4.48
C VAL A 250 6.44 -3.72 3.48
N LEU A 251 6.72 -2.60 2.81
CA LEU A 251 7.85 -2.52 1.87
C LEU A 251 9.20 -2.72 2.57
N ALA A 252 9.33 -2.29 3.83
CA ALA A 252 10.51 -2.54 4.65
C ALA A 252 10.65 -4.03 5.01
N THR A 253 9.55 -4.69 5.38
CA THR A 253 9.52 -6.14 5.61
C THR A 253 9.91 -6.92 4.37
N LEU A 254 9.44 -6.49 3.21
CA LEU A 254 9.78 -7.10 1.93
C LEU A 254 11.21 -6.79 1.45
N GLY A 255 11.92 -5.88 2.12
CA GLY A 255 13.32 -5.54 1.82
C GLY A 255 13.49 -4.52 0.69
N PHE A 256 12.46 -3.74 0.38
CA PHE A 256 12.54 -2.68 -0.64
C PHE A 256 12.97 -1.33 -0.07
N VAL A 257 12.67 -1.06 1.19
CA VAL A 257 13.08 0.16 1.92
C VAL A 257 13.73 -0.21 3.24
N GLU A 258 14.46 0.73 3.85
CA GLU A 258 15.12 0.55 5.16
C GLU A 258 16.03 -0.71 5.20
N THR A 259 16.78 -0.94 4.14
CA THR A 259 17.70 -2.07 4.01
C THR A 259 19.05 -1.84 4.70
N THR A 260 19.33 -0.62 5.14
CA THR A 260 20.56 -0.28 5.87
C THR A 260 20.57 -0.95 7.24
N PRO A 261 21.68 -1.56 7.66
CA PRO A 261 21.80 -2.14 8.99
C PRO A 261 21.50 -1.11 10.10
N ASP A 262 20.82 -1.58 11.14
CA ASP A 262 20.57 -0.75 12.32
C ASP A 262 21.89 -0.55 13.09
N ASN A 263 22.29 0.71 13.29
CA ASN A 263 23.48 1.10 14.05
C ASN A 263 23.13 1.49 15.51
N PHE A 264 22.02 1.04 16.03
CA PHE A 264 21.56 1.30 17.39
C PHE A 264 22.60 0.81 18.41
N ALA A 265 23.02 1.69 19.30
CA ALA A 265 23.82 1.38 20.47
C ALA A 265 22.91 1.17 21.70
N MET A 266 23.01 -0.01 22.31
CA MET A 266 22.20 -0.35 23.47
C MET A 266 22.71 0.41 24.70
N GLU A 267 21.81 0.88 25.54
CA GLU A 267 22.12 1.59 26.78
C GLU A 267 22.81 0.65 27.80
N SER A 268 23.69 1.22 28.62
CA SER A 268 24.40 0.46 29.67
C SER A 268 23.44 -0.25 30.62
N GLY A 269 23.77 -1.46 30.97
CA GLY A 269 22.98 -2.32 31.86
C GLY A 269 21.80 -3.03 31.19
N PHE A 270 21.43 -2.72 29.96
CA PHE A 270 20.44 -3.49 29.22
C PHE A 270 21.05 -4.71 28.53
N SER A 271 20.24 -5.75 28.39
CA SER A 271 20.53 -6.93 27.57
C SER A 271 19.44 -7.08 26.50
N SER A 272 19.84 -7.54 25.31
CA SER A 272 18.87 -7.77 24.23
C SER A 272 18.02 -9.00 24.48
N LEU A 273 16.73 -8.91 24.20
CA LEU A 273 15.81 -10.05 24.16
C LEU A 273 15.60 -10.59 22.74
N PHE A 274 16.08 -9.86 21.73
CA PHE A 274 16.03 -10.29 20.34
C PHE A 274 17.37 -10.00 19.65
N ASN A 275 17.94 -11.03 19.04
CA ASN A 275 19.29 -10.96 18.47
C ASN A 275 19.36 -10.28 17.08
N GLY A 276 18.21 -9.86 16.51
CA GLY A 276 18.11 -9.20 15.20
C GLY A 276 18.17 -10.15 13.99
N ARG A 277 18.32 -11.47 14.17
CA ARG A 277 18.54 -12.45 13.10
C ARG A 277 17.50 -13.55 13.04
N ASP A 278 17.19 -14.16 14.19
CA ASP A 278 16.33 -15.32 14.30
C ASP A 278 15.55 -15.28 15.64
N LEU A 279 14.68 -16.25 15.86
CA LEU A 279 13.83 -16.34 17.03
C LEU A 279 14.50 -17.07 18.22
N THR A 280 15.85 -17.13 18.27
CA THR A 280 16.58 -17.68 19.41
C THR A 280 16.18 -16.98 20.71
N GLY A 281 15.84 -17.76 21.72
CA GLY A 281 15.32 -17.28 23.00
C GLY A 281 13.79 -17.00 23.01
N TRP A 282 13.10 -17.33 21.92
CA TRP A 282 11.66 -17.21 21.78
C TRP A 282 11.01 -18.53 21.36
N GLY A 283 9.71 -18.68 21.63
CA GLY A 283 8.95 -19.86 21.22
C GLY A 283 7.49 -19.79 21.63
N PHE A 284 6.76 -20.86 21.38
CA PHE A 284 5.46 -21.09 22.00
C PHE A 284 5.66 -21.67 23.40
N LYS A 285 4.59 -21.80 24.18
CA LYS A 285 4.69 -22.30 25.56
C LYS A 285 5.39 -23.65 25.68
N THR A 286 5.33 -24.48 24.66
CA THR A 286 5.84 -25.86 24.65
C THR A 286 7.08 -26.06 23.77
N ASN A 287 7.41 -25.13 22.90
CA ASN A 287 8.48 -25.27 21.91
C ASN A 287 9.31 -23.99 21.86
N ASN A 288 10.63 -24.11 21.72
CA ASN A 288 11.49 -22.97 21.37
C ASN A 288 11.73 -22.92 19.86
N PHE A 289 12.19 -21.75 19.37
CA PHE A 289 12.48 -21.51 17.96
C PHE A 289 13.95 -21.10 17.75
N ASP A 290 14.84 -21.62 18.59
CA ASP A 290 16.27 -21.29 18.51
C ASP A 290 16.83 -21.57 17.12
N GLY A 291 17.44 -20.56 16.50
CA GLY A 291 17.99 -20.61 15.16
C GLY A 291 16.95 -20.56 14.02
N GLN A 292 15.67 -20.55 14.32
CA GLN A 292 14.61 -20.44 13.31
C GLN A 292 14.31 -18.96 12.99
N THR A 293 14.09 -18.66 11.73
CA THR A 293 13.72 -17.30 11.30
C THR A 293 12.22 -17.06 11.31
N GLN A 294 11.40 -18.09 11.50
CA GLN A 294 9.95 -17.95 11.60
C GLN A 294 9.34 -19.04 12.49
N SER A 295 8.18 -18.73 13.08
CA SER A 295 7.36 -19.69 13.78
C SER A 295 6.74 -20.72 12.82
N PRO A 296 6.37 -21.92 13.28
CA PRO A 296 5.79 -22.96 12.42
C PRO A 296 4.52 -22.54 11.67
N ASP A 297 3.73 -21.63 12.24
CA ASP A 297 2.52 -21.08 11.63
C ASP A 297 2.80 -19.84 10.75
N GLY A 298 4.07 -19.42 10.61
CA GLY A 298 4.48 -18.26 9.83
C GLY A 298 4.05 -16.90 10.38
N ARG A 299 3.43 -16.86 11.57
CA ARG A 299 2.91 -15.62 12.16
C ARG A 299 4.01 -14.68 12.62
N TYR A 300 5.07 -15.24 13.22
CA TYR A 300 6.20 -14.48 13.74
C TYR A 300 7.41 -14.75 12.88
N VAL A 301 7.98 -13.69 12.31
CA VAL A 301 9.11 -13.77 11.39
C VAL A 301 10.23 -12.84 11.85
N ALA A 302 11.42 -13.37 12.06
CA ALA A 302 12.63 -12.59 12.27
C ALA A 302 13.22 -12.20 10.91
N LYS A 303 13.22 -10.92 10.58
CA LYS A 303 13.72 -10.41 9.31
C LYS A 303 14.16 -8.95 9.44
N ASN A 304 15.27 -8.60 8.81
CA ASN A 304 15.77 -7.22 8.74
C ASN A 304 15.91 -6.55 10.11
N GLY A 305 16.42 -7.27 11.12
CA GLY A 305 16.61 -6.73 12.47
C GLY A 305 15.33 -6.59 13.32
N ARG A 306 14.22 -7.21 12.91
CA ARG A 306 12.90 -7.07 13.55
C ARG A 306 12.20 -8.40 13.71
N VAL A 307 11.34 -8.48 14.72
CA VAL A 307 10.27 -9.49 14.79
C VAL A 307 9.05 -8.89 14.11
N ILE A 308 8.59 -9.53 13.06
CA ILE A 308 7.41 -9.15 12.30
C ILE A 308 6.29 -10.08 12.69
N VAL A 309 5.17 -9.51 13.06
CA VAL A 309 3.96 -10.26 13.41
C VAL A 309 2.91 -9.99 12.35
N THR A 310 2.43 -11.04 11.71
CA THR A 310 1.46 -10.95 10.62
C THR A 310 0.12 -11.56 11.03
N THR A 311 -0.91 -11.31 10.23
CA THR A 311 -2.23 -11.94 10.42
C THR A 311 -2.10 -13.46 10.33
N PRO A 312 -2.69 -14.20 11.28
CA PRO A 312 -2.61 -15.66 11.28
C PRO A 312 -3.31 -16.27 10.05
N PRO A 313 -2.87 -17.49 9.65
CA PRO A 313 -3.61 -18.30 8.69
C PRO A 313 -5.05 -18.55 9.14
N GLU A 314 -5.94 -18.79 8.18
CA GLU A 314 -7.34 -19.09 8.47
C GLU A 314 -7.49 -20.29 9.38
N GLY A 315 -8.41 -20.22 10.36
CA GLY A 315 -8.70 -21.31 11.31
C GLY A 315 -7.65 -21.51 12.40
N SER A 316 -6.56 -20.77 12.39
CA SER A 316 -5.52 -20.89 13.42
C SER A 316 -5.92 -20.15 14.69
N ARG A 317 -5.79 -20.83 15.84
CA ARG A 317 -5.85 -20.18 17.15
C ARG A 317 -4.66 -19.23 17.30
N ILE A 318 -4.87 -18.04 17.84
CA ILE A 318 -3.79 -17.12 18.18
C ILE A 318 -2.89 -17.80 19.22
N GLN A 319 -1.62 -17.97 18.87
CA GLN A 319 -0.57 -18.37 19.79
C GLN A 319 0.39 -17.20 19.97
N GLN A 320 0.65 -16.83 21.21
CA GLN A 320 1.61 -15.79 21.53
C GLN A 320 3.03 -16.32 21.41
N LEU A 321 3.93 -15.47 20.96
CA LEU A 321 5.37 -15.72 20.98
C LEU A 321 5.94 -15.31 22.33
N TRP A 322 6.53 -16.24 23.07
CA TRP A 322 7.04 -16.03 24.42
C TRP A 322 8.55 -16.12 24.47
N THR A 323 9.18 -15.32 25.34
CA THR A 323 10.57 -15.59 25.72
C THR A 323 10.67 -16.93 26.41
N THR A 324 11.70 -17.73 26.09
CA THR A 324 11.99 -18.99 26.78
C THR A 324 12.46 -18.76 28.22
N ARG A 325 13.08 -17.60 28.46
CA ARG A 325 13.45 -17.13 29.79
C ARG A 325 12.26 -16.47 30.50
N LYS A 326 12.15 -16.70 31.81
CA LYS A 326 11.26 -15.96 32.73
C LYS A 326 12.03 -14.84 33.40
N PHE A 327 11.29 -13.81 33.80
CA PHE A 327 11.82 -12.62 34.49
C PHE A 327 11.10 -12.47 35.82
N ASP A 328 11.84 -12.42 36.89
CA ASP A 328 11.39 -12.19 38.26
C ASP A 328 11.85 -10.80 38.75
N GLY A 329 11.38 -10.38 39.93
CA GLY A 329 11.76 -9.10 40.54
C GLY A 329 11.38 -7.87 39.70
N ASN A 330 12.14 -6.81 39.93
CA ASN A 330 11.97 -5.53 39.27
C ASN A 330 12.80 -5.47 37.99
N PHE A 331 12.28 -4.80 36.97
CA PHE A 331 13.01 -4.59 35.72
C PHE A 331 12.47 -3.39 34.94
N THR A 332 13.30 -2.89 34.04
CA THR A 332 12.89 -1.98 32.96
C THR A 332 13.04 -2.69 31.63
N MET A 333 11.96 -2.78 30.85
CA MET A 333 11.97 -3.27 29.46
C MET A 333 11.69 -2.10 28.52
N LYS A 334 12.41 -2.09 27.40
CA LYS A 334 12.18 -1.15 26.29
C LYS A 334 12.09 -1.91 24.98
N LEU A 335 11.26 -1.43 24.10
CA LEU A 335 11.18 -1.91 22.71
C LEU A 335 10.69 -0.77 21.81
N GLU A 336 10.92 -0.93 20.52
CA GLU A 336 10.26 -0.09 19.55
C GLU A 336 9.29 -0.94 18.71
N PHE A 337 8.13 -0.37 18.42
CA PHE A 337 7.12 -1.01 17.56
C PHE A 337 6.63 -0.06 16.46
N ARG A 338 6.16 -0.66 15.37
CA ARG A 338 5.51 0.02 14.26
C ARG A 338 4.33 -0.81 13.78
N ALA A 339 3.20 -0.17 13.57
CA ALA A 339 1.93 -0.80 13.18
C ALA A 339 1.54 -0.40 11.76
N THR A 340 1.00 -1.34 10.96
CA THR A 340 0.20 -0.98 9.78
C THR A 340 -1.15 -0.40 10.22
N PRO A 341 -1.88 0.34 9.34
CA PRO A 341 -3.17 0.90 9.71
C PRO A 341 -4.11 -0.13 10.31
N ASN A 342 -4.76 0.23 11.42
CA ASN A 342 -5.71 -0.60 12.17
C ASN A 342 -5.15 -1.93 12.70
N ALA A 343 -3.83 -2.10 12.75
CA ALA A 343 -3.21 -3.31 13.30
C ALA A 343 -3.50 -3.46 14.80
N ASP A 344 -3.73 -4.70 15.21
CA ASP A 344 -4.05 -5.10 16.56
C ASP A 344 -3.06 -6.16 17.06
N SER A 345 -2.49 -5.93 18.24
CA SER A 345 -1.47 -6.77 18.84
C SER A 345 -1.40 -6.54 20.35
N GLY A 346 -0.49 -7.24 21.01
CA GLY A 346 -0.23 -7.10 22.44
C GLY A 346 1.19 -7.43 22.82
N VAL A 347 1.64 -6.79 23.88
CA VAL A 347 2.87 -7.12 24.59
C VAL A 347 2.47 -7.68 25.95
N PHE A 348 2.84 -8.93 26.25
CA PHE A 348 2.53 -9.56 27.54
C PHE A 348 3.68 -9.34 28.51
N ILE A 349 3.34 -8.86 29.69
CA ILE A 349 4.29 -8.63 30.77
C ILE A 349 4.04 -9.70 31.82
N ARG A 350 4.76 -10.82 31.72
CA ARG A 350 4.58 -12.06 32.49
C ARG A 350 3.26 -12.78 32.25
N GLN A 351 2.11 -12.10 32.35
CA GLN A 351 0.78 -12.66 32.08
C GLN A 351 -0.18 -11.63 31.50
N PRO A 352 -0.41 -10.46 32.13
CA PRO A 352 -1.32 -9.48 31.58
C PRO A 352 -0.81 -8.91 30.26
N GLN A 353 -1.76 -8.62 29.36
CA GLN A 353 -1.51 -8.01 28.07
C GLN A 353 -1.56 -6.49 28.19
N LEU A 354 -0.50 -5.83 27.74
CA LEU A 354 -0.51 -4.42 27.37
C LEU A 354 -0.91 -4.32 25.91
N GLN A 355 -1.95 -3.55 25.61
CA GLN A 355 -2.39 -3.36 24.24
C GLN A 355 -1.33 -2.61 23.44
N CYS A 356 -0.90 -3.20 22.30
CA CYS A 356 0.08 -2.64 21.39
C CYS A 356 -0.52 -2.63 19.99
N ARG A 357 -0.96 -1.46 19.51
CA ARG A 357 -1.84 -1.34 18.33
C ARG A 357 -1.52 -0.09 17.53
N ASP A 358 -2.17 0.05 16.38
CA ASP A 358 -2.33 1.37 15.75
C ASP A 358 -3.40 2.15 16.55
N TYR A 359 -2.97 2.83 17.61
CA TYR A 359 -3.88 3.39 18.61
C TYR A 359 -4.95 4.35 18.05
N PRO A 360 -4.66 5.24 17.10
CA PRO A 360 -5.70 6.14 16.57
C PRO A 360 -6.88 5.41 15.93
N LEU A 361 -6.64 4.29 15.28
CA LEU A 361 -7.67 3.51 14.58
C LEU A 361 -8.19 2.35 15.42
N ALA A 362 -7.31 1.56 16.02
CA ALA A 362 -7.66 0.34 16.75
C ALA A 362 -7.90 0.55 18.25
N GLY A 363 -7.50 1.71 18.81
CA GLY A 363 -7.62 1.96 20.27
C GLY A 363 -6.75 1.04 21.11
N PRO A 364 -6.86 1.08 22.46
CA PRO A 364 -7.68 2.00 23.24
C PRO A 364 -7.12 3.42 23.42
N TYR A 365 -5.81 3.61 23.33
CA TYR A 365 -5.10 4.86 23.73
C TYR A 365 -5.15 5.93 22.63
N LYS A 366 -6.36 6.29 22.17
CA LYS A 366 -6.57 7.24 21.06
C LYS A 366 -6.18 8.68 21.38
N GLN A 367 -6.05 9.01 22.67
CA GLN A 367 -5.71 10.35 23.16
C GLN A 367 -4.22 10.70 23.09
N LEU A 368 -3.35 9.72 22.79
CA LEU A 368 -1.90 9.95 22.73
C LEU A 368 -1.55 11.01 21.70
N GLN A 369 -0.74 12.00 22.10
CA GLN A 369 -0.32 13.11 21.27
C GLN A 369 1.02 12.85 20.57
N HIS A 370 1.86 12.01 21.16
CA HIS A 370 3.20 11.70 20.65
C HIS A 370 3.27 10.39 19.88
N TYR A 371 2.14 9.66 19.73
CA TYR A 371 2.10 8.47 18.91
C TYR A 371 2.35 8.80 17.44
N LYS A 372 3.26 8.08 16.82
CA LYS A 372 3.62 8.23 15.40
C LYS A 372 2.94 7.14 14.59
N ALA A 373 1.87 7.49 13.91
CA ALA A 373 1.13 6.54 13.07
C ALA A 373 2.03 5.98 11.96
N GLN A 374 2.07 4.65 11.83
CA GLN A 374 2.86 3.88 10.86
C GLN A 374 4.38 4.15 10.90
N ASP A 375 4.88 4.66 12.03
CA ASP A 375 6.30 4.91 12.27
C ASP A 375 6.72 4.30 13.61
N TRP A 376 8.01 4.37 13.93
CA TRP A 376 8.58 3.76 15.14
C TRP A 376 8.20 4.53 16.39
N ASN A 377 7.63 3.79 17.35
CA ASN A 377 7.23 4.26 18.66
C ASN A 377 7.99 3.49 19.75
N GLU A 378 8.56 4.17 20.71
CA GLU A 378 9.21 3.53 21.85
C GLU A 378 8.18 3.19 22.93
N MET A 379 8.16 1.93 23.35
CA MET A 379 7.44 1.45 24.52
C MET A 379 8.41 1.23 25.66
N VAL A 380 8.12 1.79 26.83
CA VAL A 380 8.87 1.57 28.06
C VAL A 380 7.96 0.96 29.10
N VAL A 381 8.40 -0.15 29.70
CA VAL A 381 7.71 -0.85 30.79
C VAL A 381 8.64 -0.91 32.00
N VAL A 382 8.24 -0.28 33.09
CA VAL A 382 8.96 -0.33 34.37
C VAL A 382 8.15 -1.15 35.35
N VAL A 383 8.65 -2.33 35.70
CA VAL A 383 8.05 -3.19 36.73
C VAL A 383 8.75 -2.95 38.06
N LYS A 384 7.96 -2.54 39.07
CA LYS A 384 8.40 -2.37 40.44
C LYS A 384 7.36 -2.96 41.40
N ASP A 385 7.79 -3.86 42.28
CA ASP A 385 6.99 -4.48 43.34
C ASP A 385 5.63 -5.05 42.83
N GLY A 386 5.68 -5.73 41.67
CA GLY A 386 4.50 -6.36 41.05
C GLY A 386 3.56 -5.41 40.31
N ILE A 387 3.96 -4.15 40.13
CA ILE A 387 3.23 -3.15 39.36
C ILE A 387 4.05 -2.72 38.16
N ALA A 388 3.48 -2.76 36.95
CA ALA A 388 4.08 -2.22 35.74
C ALA A 388 3.51 -0.83 35.44
N HIS A 389 4.41 0.14 35.24
CA HIS A 389 4.13 1.44 34.65
C HIS A 389 4.56 1.41 33.18
N CYS A 390 3.64 1.66 32.27
CA CYS A 390 3.86 1.52 30.84
C CYS A 390 3.64 2.82 30.09
N THR A 391 4.57 3.18 29.21
CA THR A 391 4.49 4.40 28.39
C THR A 391 4.74 4.13 26.92
N CYS A 392 4.20 4.99 26.06
CA CYS A 392 4.52 5.07 24.64
C CYS A 392 5.03 6.48 24.32
N ASN A 393 6.25 6.61 23.81
CA ASN A 393 6.90 7.90 23.55
C ASN A 393 6.82 8.87 24.75
N GLY A 394 6.90 8.35 25.98
CA GLY A 394 6.82 9.10 27.22
C GLY A 394 5.40 9.35 27.75
N GLU A 395 4.35 9.08 26.99
CA GLU A 395 2.96 9.20 27.43
C GLU A 395 2.46 7.91 28.07
N VAL A 396 1.70 8.03 29.15
CA VAL A 396 1.22 6.88 29.94
C VAL A 396 0.18 6.08 29.17
N LEU A 397 0.44 4.78 29.00
CA LEU A 397 -0.54 3.77 28.56
C LEU A 397 -1.27 3.18 29.77
N GLU A 398 -0.49 2.64 30.71
CA GLU A 398 -0.98 2.03 31.95
C GLU A 398 -0.15 2.54 33.13
N ALA A 399 -0.80 3.16 34.09
CA ALA A 399 -0.11 3.72 35.27
C ALA A 399 0.25 2.63 36.31
N ALA A 400 -0.57 1.58 36.41
CA ALA A 400 -0.48 0.59 37.49
C ALA A 400 -1.01 -0.80 37.07
N LEU A 401 -0.43 -1.39 36.02
CA LEU A 401 -0.78 -2.73 35.57
C LEU A 401 -0.21 -3.77 36.55
N LYS A 402 -1.08 -4.55 37.19
CA LYS A 402 -0.66 -5.63 38.08
C LYS A 402 -0.03 -6.77 37.31
N VAL A 403 1.16 -7.21 37.70
CA VAL A 403 1.88 -8.31 37.07
C VAL A 403 2.25 -9.38 38.08
N PRO A 404 2.28 -10.68 37.70
CA PRO A 404 2.77 -11.75 38.56
C PRO A 404 4.24 -11.54 39.02
N PRO A 405 4.70 -12.19 40.11
CA PRO A 405 6.08 -12.02 40.59
C PRO A 405 7.13 -12.53 39.60
N THR A 406 6.77 -13.50 38.74
CA THR A 406 7.66 -14.07 37.71
C THR A 406 6.86 -14.44 36.46
N GLY A 407 7.49 -14.47 35.31
CA GLY A 407 6.91 -14.93 34.05
C GLY A 407 7.71 -14.45 32.83
N PRO A 408 7.33 -14.96 31.63
CA PRO A 408 7.96 -14.60 30.37
C PRO A 408 7.42 -13.23 29.85
N ILE A 409 8.11 -12.67 28.88
CA ILE A 409 7.60 -11.60 28.03
C ILE A 409 6.99 -12.22 26.77
N GLY A 410 5.85 -11.71 26.31
CA GLY A 410 5.18 -12.23 25.13
C GLY A 410 4.82 -11.19 24.11
N LEU A 411 4.71 -11.60 22.85
CA LEU A 411 4.18 -10.82 21.74
C LEU A 411 2.97 -11.54 21.15
N GLU A 412 1.96 -10.81 20.75
CA GLU A 412 0.78 -11.35 20.08
C GLU A 412 0.55 -10.63 18.75
N GLY A 413 -0.08 -11.30 17.80
CA GLY A 413 -0.57 -10.71 16.58
C GLY A 413 -1.98 -11.20 16.29
N ASP A 414 -2.91 -10.26 16.17
CA ASP A 414 -4.32 -10.54 15.92
C ASP A 414 -4.75 -10.05 14.54
N ARG A 415 -4.48 -8.81 14.20
CA ARG A 415 -4.90 -8.18 12.93
C ARG A 415 -3.82 -7.25 12.40
N GLY A 416 -3.64 -7.25 11.06
CA GLY A 416 -2.65 -6.42 10.39
C GLY A 416 -1.22 -6.88 10.65
N GLN A 417 -0.26 -6.02 10.30
CA GLN A 417 1.16 -6.28 10.53
C GLN A 417 1.70 -5.39 11.64
N MET A 418 2.40 -6.00 12.60
CA MET A 418 3.20 -5.31 13.63
C MET A 418 4.67 -5.64 13.43
N GLU A 419 5.52 -4.68 13.70
CA GLU A 419 6.97 -4.87 13.74
C GLU A 419 7.50 -4.48 15.11
N TYR A 420 8.43 -5.28 15.63
CA TYR A 420 9.12 -5.02 16.89
C TYR A 420 10.62 -5.07 16.69
N ARG A 421 11.35 -4.10 17.24
CA ARG A 421 12.82 -4.06 17.23
C ARG A 421 13.39 -3.53 18.54
N ARG A 422 14.70 -3.69 18.74
CA ARG A 422 15.43 -3.18 19.90
C ARG A 422 14.79 -3.59 21.23
N ILE A 423 14.29 -4.84 21.27
CA ILE A 423 13.65 -5.41 22.46
C ILE A 423 14.75 -5.70 23.48
N ARG A 424 14.76 -4.99 24.58
CA ARG A 424 15.82 -5.02 25.57
C ARG A 424 15.30 -4.89 26.99
N ILE A 425 16.01 -5.47 27.94
CA ILE A 425 15.63 -5.49 29.34
C ILE A 425 16.84 -5.20 30.25
N ARG A 426 16.60 -4.48 31.31
CA ARG A 426 17.51 -4.31 32.44
C ARG A 426 16.80 -4.78 33.70
N GLN A 427 17.33 -5.80 34.37
CA GLN A 427 16.86 -6.20 35.69
C GLN A 427 17.52 -5.35 36.75
N ASP A 428 16.72 -4.84 37.68
CA ASP A 428 17.24 -4.13 38.85
C ASP A 428 17.81 -5.21 39.81
N GLN A 429 18.97 -4.91 40.35
CA GLN A 429 19.64 -5.77 41.33
C GLN A 429 18.97 -5.69 42.69
#